data_08d4d54e3cf4b6723fd1447557e8c616
#
_entry.id   08d4d54e3cf4b6723fd1447557e8c616
#
_cell.length_a   1.000
_cell.length_b   1.000
_cell.length_c   1.000
_cell.angle_alpha   90.00
_cell.angle_beta   90.00
_cell.angle_gamma   90.00
#
_symmetry.space_group_name_H-M   'P 1'
#
loop_
_entity.id
_entity.type
_entity.pdbx_description
1 polymer ?
#
loop_
_entity_poly.entity_id
_entity_poly.type
_entity_poly.pdbx_seq_one_letter_code
_entity_poly.pdbx_strand_id
1 'polypeptide(L)'
;MLYVLSPAKSLDYETPVAPELNAAATLPPFIERSSELIAVLRRQSAKKVGALMDISADLANLNVARYAQWSPQFTEQNSKPAALAFDGDVYGGLAAPTLSHEQLAWAQRHIAILSGLYGVLRPLDRLQPYRLEMGTALRTKRGKDLYAYWGDAIAEHLNERLAADPSPVVVNLASQEYFKAADRPVLKARVIDCVFEEWRSDKSGGQYKIISFFAKRARGLMARHAIEQRIATPDGLKRFDAEGYAFDATVSSRDRFVFRRRSDA
;
A
#
# COMPACT_ATOMS: atom_id res chain seq x y z
N MET A 1 -0.21 10.42 -13.32
CA MET A 1 -0.12 8.97 -13.05
C MET A 1 0.11 8.73 -11.57
N LEU A 2 -0.61 7.76 -10.95
CA LEU A 2 -0.47 7.36 -9.56
C LEU A 2 -0.02 5.89 -9.46
N TYR A 3 0.78 5.58 -8.43
CA TYR A 3 1.21 4.23 -8.07
C TYR A 3 0.52 3.82 -6.78
N VAL A 4 -0.14 2.67 -6.77
CA VAL A 4 -0.91 2.21 -5.62
C VAL A 4 -0.20 1.04 -4.96
N LEU A 5 0.10 1.14 -3.67
CA LEU A 5 0.77 0.13 -2.86
C LEU A 5 -0.16 -0.47 -1.80
N SER A 6 0.11 -1.71 -1.40
CA SER A 6 -0.45 -2.28 -0.17
C SER A 6 0.31 -1.76 1.06
N PRO A 7 -0.32 -1.74 2.25
CA PRO A 7 0.36 -1.49 3.51
C PRO A 7 1.19 -2.70 3.93
N ALA A 8 1.85 -2.62 5.07
CA ALA A 8 2.45 -3.77 5.75
C ALA A 8 1.71 -4.11 7.05
N LYS A 9 1.85 -5.38 7.48
CA LYS A 9 1.31 -5.85 8.77
C LYS A 9 2.18 -5.43 9.94
N SER A 10 3.49 -5.37 9.71
CA SER A 10 4.48 -4.88 10.66
C SER A 10 4.66 -3.37 10.53
N LEU A 11 4.99 -2.74 11.65
CA LEU A 11 5.18 -1.30 11.76
C LEU A 11 6.45 -1.01 12.56
N ASP A 12 7.25 -0.09 12.07
CA ASP A 12 8.40 0.47 12.78
C ASP A 12 8.05 1.80 13.44
N TYR A 13 7.99 1.80 14.76
CA TYR A 13 7.83 3.00 15.59
C TYR A 13 9.06 3.27 16.48
N GLU A 14 10.10 2.46 16.35
CA GLU A 14 11.32 2.58 17.15
C GLU A 14 12.38 3.43 16.46
N THR A 15 12.54 3.28 15.15
CA THR A 15 13.48 4.10 14.38
C THR A 15 13.06 5.56 14.38
N PRO A 16 13.90 6.51 14.87
CA PRO A 16 13.56 7.93 14.85
C PRO A 16 13.33 8.47 13.44
N VAL A 17 12.43 9.44 13.32
CA VAL A 17 12.19 10.18 12.09
C VAL A 17 13.02 11.47 12.11
N ALA A 18 13.71 11.77 11.03
CA ALA A 18 14.44 13.03 10.89
C ALA A 18 13.48 14.23 11.07
N PRO A 19 13.89 15.28 11.79
CA PRO A 19 13.03 16.45 12.11
C PRO A 19 12.38 17.05 10.85
N GLU A 20 13.11 17.11 9.73
CA GLU A 20 12.65 17.67 8.47
C GLU A 20 11.50 16.86 7.87
N LEU A 21 11.53 15.53 8.02
CA LEU A 21 10.47 14.62 7.56
C LEU A 21 9.25 14.70 8.47
N ASN A 22 9.45 14.90 9.78
CA ASN A 22 8.35 15.18 10.70
C ASN A 22 7.65 16.51 10.38
N ALA A 23 8.43 17.54 10.06
CA ALA A 23 7.90 18.85 9.66
C ALA A 23 7.14 18.81 8.33
N ALA A 24 7.57 17.93 7.39
CA ALA A 24 6.91 17.72 6.09
C ALA A 24 5.70 16.77 6.16
N ALA A 25 5.44 16.15 7.32
CA ALA A 25 4.35 15.19 7.48
C ALA A 25 2.97 15.89 7.33
N THR A 26 2.05 15.16 6.71
CA THR A 26 0.70 15.62 6.41
C THR A 26 -0.34 14.75 7.11
N LEU A 27 -1.60 15.16 7.08
CA LEU A 27 -2.69 14.40 7.68
C LEU A 27 -3.34 13.45 6.65
N PRO A 28 -3.82 12.26 7.09
CA PRO A 28 -4.61 11.37 6.25
C PRO A 28 -5.92 12.04 5.76
N PRO A 29 -6.38 11.75 4.54
CA PRO A 29 -7.59 12.40 4.00
C PRO A 29 -8.89 11.94 4.68
N PHE A 30 -8.92 10.73 5.27
CA PHE A 30 -10.15 10.11 5.79
C PHE A 30 -10.17 9.93 7.31
N ILE A 31 -9.67 10.89 8.09
CA ILE A 31 -9.58 10.81 9.57
C ILE A 31 -10.94 10.54 10.20
N GLU A 32 -12.01 11.20 9.72
CA GLU A 32 -13.37 11.00 10.25
C GLU A 32 -13.86 9.56 10.04
N ARG A 33 -13.64 9.00 8.84
CA ARG A 33 -13.97 7.59 8.56
C ARG A 33 -13.11 6.64 9.39
N SER A 34 -11.83 6.95 9.58
CA SER A 34 -10.96 6.17 10.48
C SER A 34 -11.49 6.18 11.92
N SER A 35 -11.96 7.33 12.40
CA SER A 35 -12.58 7.48 13.73
C SER A 35 -13.84 6.61 13.88
N GLU A 36 -14.69 6.53 12.85
CA GLU A 36 -15.86 5.63 12.84
C GLU A 36 -15.44 4.16 12.99
N LEU A 37 -14.41 3.71 12.24
CA LEU A 37 -13.89 2.34 12.33
C LEU A 37 -13.28 2.05 13.71
N ILE A 38 -12.50 2.97 14.24
CA ILE A 38 -11.93 2.89 15.59
C ILE A 38 -13.04 2.77 16.65
N ALA A 39 -14.12 3.53 16.53
CA ALA A 39 -15.25 3.44 17.46
C ALA A 39 -15.91 2.06 17.43
N VAL A 40 -15.93 1.37 16.29
CA VAL A 40 -16.40 -0.03 16.18
C VAL A 40 -15.39 -1.00 16.80
N LEU A 41 -14.09 -0.83 16.48
CA LEU A 41 -13.01 -1.70 16.95
C LEU A 41 -12.80 -1.62 18.46
N ARG A 42 -12.94 -0.45 19.08
CA ARG A 42 -12.88 -0.26 20.55
C ARG A 42 -13.91 -1.06 21.33
N ARG A 43 -15.02 -1.43 20.71
CA ARG A 43 -16.08 -2.25 21.36
C ARG A 43 -15.80 -3.75 21.27
N GLN A 44 -14.72 -4.16 20.56
CA GLN A 44 -14.37 -5.56 20.41
C GLN A 44 -13.43 -6.00 21.53
N SER A 45 -13.69 -7.18 22.09
CA SER A 45 -12.75 -7.83 23.01
C SER A 45 -11.54 -8.38 22.23
N ALA A 46 -10.41 -8.61 22.89
CA ALA A 46 -9.23 -9.22 22.27
C ALA A 46 -9.56 -10.58 21.61
N LYS A 47 -10.41 -11.41 22.22
CA LYS A 47 -10.88 -12.66 21.63
C LYS A 47 -11.60 -12.44 20.29
N LYS A 48 -12.45 -11.42 20.20
CA LYS A 48 -13.15 -11.07 18.95
C LYS A 48 -12.21 -10.48 17.90
N VAL A 49 -11.27 -9.63 18.32
CA VAL A 49 -10.23 -9.08 17.42
C VAL A 49 -9.34 -10.20 16.88
N GLY A 50 -8.93 -11.16 17.72
CA GLY A 50 -8.18 -12.33 17.31
C GLY A 50 -8.91 -13.16 16.25
N ALA A 51 -10.19 -13.48 16.50
CA ALA A 51 -11.02 -14.22 15.55
C ALA A 51 -11.31 -13.45 14.26
N LEU A 52 -11.49 -12.12 14.35
CA LEU A 52 -11.80 -11.26 13.20
C LEU A 52 -10.63 -11.18 12.19
N MET A 53 -9.39 -11.19 12.67
CA MET A 53 -8.20 -11.02 11.86
C MET A 53 -7.31 -12.27 11.77
N ASP A 54 -7.73 -13.38 12.38
CA ASP A 54 -6.98 -14.63 12.47
C ASP A 54 -5.55 -14.40 13.00
N ILE A 55 -5.43 -13.82 14.19
CA ILE A 55 -4.16 -13.47 14.84
C ILE A 55 -4.07 -14.04 16.25
N SER A 56 -2.83 -14.19 16.75
CA SER A 56 -2.55 -14.67 18.11
C SER A 56 -3.18 -13.77 19.18
N ALA A 57 -3.34 -14.32 20.39
CA ALA A 57 -3.87 -13.58 21.52
C ALA A 57 -3.04 -12.34 21.86
N ASP A 58 -1.70 -12.44 21.79
CA ASP A 58 -0.79 -11.32 22.05
C ASP A 58 -0.97 -10.19 21.03
N LEU A 59 -1.04 -10.53 19.74
CA LEU A 59 -1.31 -9.55 18.68
C LEU A 59 -2.72 -8.94 18.82
N ALA A 60 -3.70 -9.72 19.25
CA ALA A 60 -5.04 -9.21 19.49
C ALA A 60 -5.06 -8.20 20.66
N ASN A 61 -4.41 -8.53 21.79
CA ASN A 61 -4.25 -7.62 22.92
C ASN A 61 -3.52 -6.33 22.54
N LEU A 62 -2.40 -6.44 21.80
CA LEU A 62 -1.66 -5.30 21.31
C LEU A 62 -2.56 -4.38 20.45
N ASN A 63 -3.38 -4.93 19.57
CA ASN A 63 -4.22 -4.12 18.70
C ASN A 63 -5.41 -3.51 19.43
N VAL A 64 -5.98 -4.19 20.43
CA VAL A 64 -6.99 -3.58 21.33
C VAL A 64 -6.40 -2.36 22.04
N ALA A 65 -5.17 -2.46 22.56
CA ALA A 65 -4.48 -1.32 23.17
C ALA A 65 -4.25 -0.18 22.17
N ARG A 66 -3.81 -0.49 20.94
CA ARG A 66 -3.63 0.50 19.86
C ARG A 66 -4.93 1.21 19.52
N TYR A 67 -6.06 0.49 19.40
CA TYR A 67 -7.36 1.11 19.14
C TYR A 67 -7.81 2.00 20.31
N ALA A 68 -7.55 1.61 21.55
CA ALA A 68 -7.87 2.43 22.72
C ALA A 68 -7.09 3.75 22.74
N GLN A 69 -5.80 3.71 22.33
CA GLN A 69 -4.91 4.88 22.30
C GLN A 69 -5.11 5.78 21.07
N TRP A 70 -5.66 5.26 19.97
CA TRP A 70 -5.81 6.02 18.73
C TRP A 70 -6.61 7.30 18.96
N SER A 71 -6.19 8.40 18.32
CA SER A 71 -6.81 9.72 18.47
C SER A 71 -6.95 10.41 17.10
N PRO A 72 -8.00 11.20 16.85
CA PRO A 72 -8.08 12.02 15.64
C PRO A 72 -7.06 13.18 15.63
N GLN A 73 -6.40 13.46 16.75
CA GLN A 73 -5.28 14.39 16.87
C GLN A 73 -3.97 13.64 16.61
N PHE A 74 -3.33 13.96 15.49
CA PHE A 74 -2.03 13.39 15.12
C PHE A 74 -0.89 14.28 15.59
N THR A 75 0.06 13.69 16.31
CA THR A 75 1.26 14.34 16.83
C THR A 75 2.51 13.53 16.47
N GLU A 76 3.69 14.07 16.65
CA GLU A 76 4.95 13.35 16.48
C GLU A 76 5.10 12.19 17.46
N GLN A 77 4.48 12.29 18.65
CA GLN A 77 4.55 11.29 19.70
C GLN A 77 3.65 10.09 19.44
N ASN A 78 2.51 10.27 18.74
CA ASN A 78 1.55 9.20 18.51
C ASN A 78 1.51 8.68 17.08
N SER A 79 2.27 9.30 16.16
CA SER A 79 2.20 8.97 14.72
C SER A 79 3.53 9.15 14.02
N LYS A 80 3.69 8.45 12.89
CA LYS A 80 4.89 8.45 12.05
C LYS A 80 4.46 8.58 10.57
N PRO A 81 5.24 9.20 9.66
CA PRO A 81 4.95 9.18 8.24
C PRO A 81 4.77 7.76 7.71
N ALA A 82 3.71 7.51 6.94
CA ALA A 82 3.28 6.16 6.55
C ALA A 82 4.38 5.33 5.86
N ALA A 83 5.13 5.91 4.92
CA ALA A 83 6.21 5.20 4.22
C ALA A 83 7.41 4.85 5.14
N LEU A 84 7.54 5.50 6.30
CA LEU A 84 8.55 5.24 7.31
C LEU A 84 8.03 4.36 8.45
N ALA A 85 6.70 4.28 8.60
CA ALA A 85 6.06 3.48 9.63
C ALA A 85 5.80 2.04 9.16
N PHE A 86 5.41 1.82 7.92
CA PHE A 86 5.21 0.47 7.39
C PHE A 86 6.54 -0.26 7.23
N ASP A 87 6.60 -1.49 7.76
CA ASP A 87 7.76 -2.37 7.71
C ASP A 87 7.36 -3.74 7.12
N GLY A 88 8.05 -4.16 6.05
CA GLY A 88 7.79 -5.41 5.33
C GLY A 88 8.38 -5.38 3.92
N ASP A 89 8.19 -6.49 3.18
CA ASP A 89 8.87 -6.71 1.89
C ASP A 89 8.68 -5.55 0.88
N VAL A 90 7.48 -4.97 0.79
CA VAL A 90 7.20 -3.82 -0.09
C VAL A 90 8.05 -2.62 0.33
N TYR A 91 8.09 -2.34 1.63
CA TYR A 91 8.78 -1.17 2.18
C TYR A 91 10.28 -1.37 2.24
N GLY A 92 10.76 -2.61 2.40
CA GLY A 92 12.15 -2.97 2.18
C GLY A 92 12.61 -2.75 0.74
N GLY A 93 11.73 -3.00 -0.26
CA GLY A 93 12.00 -2.67 -1.66
C GLY A 93 11.93 -1.17 -1.95
N LEU A 94 10.99 -0.45 -1.37
CA LEU A 94 10.85 1.01 -1.48
C LEU A 94 12.01 1.74 -0.80
N ALA A 95 12.47 1.25 0.35
CA ALA A 95 13.55 1.82 1.17
C ALA A 95 13.39 3.35 1.38
N ALA A 96 12.20 3.78 1.78
CA ALA A 96 11.86 5.20 1.91
C ALA A 96 12.83 6.04 2.76
N PRO A 97 13.46 5.51 3.85
CA PRO A 97 14.46 6.25 4.62
C PRO A 97 15.70 6.69 3.84
N THR A 98 15.98 6.07 2.69
CA THR A 98 17.13 6.39 1.84
C THR A 98 16.81 7.33 0.67
N LEU A 99 15.54 7.74 0.53
CA LEU A 99 15.12 8.69 -0.50
C LEU A 99 15.46 10.12 -0.08
N SER A 100 15.85 10.94 -1.04
CA SER A 100 16.06 12.38 -0.81
C SER A 100 14.73 13.10 -0.54
N HIS A 101 14.80 14.30 0.02
CA HIS A 101 13.61 15.14 0.24
C HIS A 101 12.83 15.42 -1.05
N GLU A 102 13.52 15.65 -2.17
CA GLU A 102 12.88 15.84 -3.47
C GLU A 102 12.18 14.58 -3.97
N GLN A 103 12.79 13.41 -3.77
CA GLN A 103 12.21 12.12 -4.10
C GLN A 103 10.97 11.83 -3.24
N LEU A 104 11.02 12.12 -1.95
CA LEU A 104 9.86 12.00 -1.06
C LEU A 104 8.75 12.99 -1.41
N ALA A 105 9.10 14.23 -1.80
CA ALA A 105 8.13 15.21 -2.28
C ALA A 105 7.47 14.77 -3.60
N TRP A 106 8.20 14.12 -4.49
CA TRP A 106 7.64 13.49 -5.69
C TRP A 106 6.74 12.31 -5.31
N ALA A 107 7.21 11.43 -4.43
CA ALA A 107 6.45 10.28 -3.94
C ALA A 107 5.12 10.72 -3.30
N GLN A 108 5.11 11.80 -2.50
CA GLN A 108 3.92 12.35 -1.86
C GLN A 108 2.81 12.71 -2.88
N ARG A 109 3.18 13.12 -4.08
CA ARG A 109 2.24 13.43 -5.16
C ARG A 109 1.82 12.21 -5.98
N HIS A 110 2.66 11.19 -6.08
CA HIS A 110 2.48 10.10 -7.04
C HIS A 110 2.23 8.73 -6.42
N ILE A 111 2.49 8.53 -5.12
CA ILE A 111 2.22 7.26 -4.45
C ILE A 111 0.93 7.36 -3.63
N ALA A 112 0.16 6.26 -3.65
CA ALA A 112 -1.00 6.03 -2.79
C ALA A 112 -0.83 4.69 -2.08
N ILE A 113 -0.91 4.67 -0.76
CA ILE A 113 -0.83 3.47 0.06
C ILE A 113 -2.25 3.14 0.52
N LEU A 114 -2.79 2.02 0.09
CA LEU A 114 -4.10 1.56 0.53
C LEU A 114 -4.05 1.09 1.99
N SER A 115 -5.14 1.27 2.71
CA SER A 115 -5.21 0.94 4.13
C SER A 115 -6.62 0.55 4.54
N GLY A 116 -6.78 -0.53 5.31
CA GLY A 116 -8.07 -0.94 5.85
C GLY A 116 -8.65 0.10 6.82
N LEU A 117 -7.80 0.77 7.62
CA LEU A 117 -8.23 1.79 8.58
C LEU A 117 -8.32 3.20 7.97
N TYR A 118 -7.34 3.58 7.14
CA TYR A 118 -7.23 4.96 6.63
C TYR A 118 -7.73 5.12 5.19
N GLY A 119 -8.18 4.05 4.54
CA GLY A 119 -8.57 4.06 3.11
C GLY A 119 -7.39 4.25 2.19
N VAL A 120 -6.89 5.48 2.11
CA VAL A 120 -5.70 5.88 1.35
C VAL A 120 -4.80 6.74 2.22
N LEU A 121 -3.50 6.53 2.10
CA LEU A 121 -2.44 7.34 2.69
C LEU A 121 -1.48 7.77 1.57
N ARG A 122 -0.88 8.95 1.73
CA ARG A 122 0.31 9.35 0.99
C ARG A 122 1.56 8.98 1.80
N PRO A 123 2.74 8.91 1.20
CA PRO A 123 3.97 8.51 1.91
C PRO A 123 4.27 9.27 3.20
N LEU A 124 4.01 10.58 3.22
CA LEU A 124 4.25 11.44 4.39
C LEU A 124 3.00 11.68 5.24
N ASP A 125 1.86 11.04 4.97
CA ASP A 125 0.70 11.14 5.84
C ASP A 125 0.99 10.43 7.17
N ARG A 126 0.63 11.09 8.27
CA ARG A 126 0.80 10.58 9.62
C ARG A 126 -0.05 9.33 9.84
N LEU A 127 0.55 8.29 10.36
CA LEU A 127 -0.07 7.01 10.66
C LEU A 127 0.11 6.71 12.14
N GLN A 128 -0.96 6.42 12.85
CA GLN A 128 -0.90 5.83 14.20
C GLN A 128 -0.92 4.31 14.11
N PRO A 129 -0.28 3.59 15.05
CA PRO A 129 -0.18 2.14 15.00
C PRO A 129 -1.55 1.46 14.96
N TYR A 130 -1.72 0.53 14.03
CA TYR A 130 -2.93 -0.27 13.89
C TYR A 130 -2.64 -1.59 13.16
N ARG A 131 -3.58 -2.52 13.23
CA ARG A 131 -3.71 -3.62 12.29
C ARG A 131 -5.18 -3.77 11.92
N LEU A 132 -5.49 -3.61 10.66
CA LEU A 132 -6.80 -3.84 10.08
C LEU A 132 -6.60 -4.08 8.58
N GLU A 133 -6.69 -5.33 8.15
CA GLU A 133 -6.52 -5.72 6.75
C GLU A 133 -7.78 -5.42 5.94
N MET A 134 -7.65 -5.09 4.67
CA MET A 134 -8.79 -4.66 3.84
C MET A 134 -9.83 -5.77 3.65
N GLY A 135 -9.39 -7.03 3.64
CA GLY A 135 -10.27 -8.21 3.56
C GLY A 135 -11.05 -8.52 4.83
N THR A 136 -10.83 -7.77 5.92
CA THR A 136 -11.47 -8.03 7.22
C THR A 136 -12.99 -7.83 7.15
N ALA A 137 -13.74 -8.84 7.62
CA ALA A 137 -15.21 -8.82 7.66
C ALA A 137 -15.73 -8.01 8.87
N LEU A 138 -15.24 -6.77 9.03
CA LEU A 138 -15.70 -5.87 10.10
C LEU A 138 -17.07 -5.28 9.72
N ARG A 139 -18.10 -5.72 10.43
CA ARG A 139 -19.45 -5.17 10.24
C ARG A 139 -19.56 -3.76 10.82
N THR A 140 -20.05 -2.84 10.02
CA THR A 140 -20.30 -1.45 10.39
C THR A 140 -21.72 -1.02 9.99
N LYS A 141 -22.11 0.20 10.30
CA LYS A 141 -23.37 0.76 9.80
C LYS A 141 -23.42 0.90 8.26
N ARG A 142 -22.26 0.94 7.59
CA ARG A 142 -22.14 1.09 6.12
C ARG A 142 -22.09 -0.23 5.38
N GLY A 143 -21.94 -1.38 6.08
CA GLY A 143 -21.96 -2.69 5.45
C GLY A 143 -21.30 -3.80 6.25
N LYS A 144 -21.20 -4.97 5.62
CA LYS A 144 -20.76 -6.22 6.24
C LYS A 144 -19.25 -6.39 6.37
N ASP A 145 -18.47 -5.62 5.61
CA ASP A 145 -17.02 -5.70 5.52
C ASP A 145 -16.42 -4.31 5.17
N LEU A 146 -15.08 -4.23 5.09
CA LEU A 146 -14.42 -2.97 4.76
C LEU A 146 -14.59 -2.56 3.30
N TYR A 147 -14.81 -3.47 2.38
CA TYR A 147 -15.11 -3.09 0.99
C TYR A 147 -16.43 -2.33 0.90
N ALA A 148 -17.46 -2.82 1.61
CA ALA A 148 -18.74 -2.13 1.71
C ALA A 148 -18.64 -0.81 2.50
N TYR A 149 -17.77 -0.78 3.53
CA TYR A 149 -17.53 0.44 4.32
C TYR A 149 -16.90 1.56 3.49
N TRP A 150 -15.86 1.25 2.74
CA TRP A 150 -15.16 2.23 1.91
C TRP A 150 -15.97 2.60 0.67
N GLY A 151 -16.74 1.65 0.10
CA GLY A 151 -17.55 1.88 -1.10
C GLY A 151 -16.72 2.45 -2.23
N ASP A 152 -17.12 3.60 -2.74
CA ASP A 152 -16.47 4.29 -3.86
C ASP A 152 -15.43 5.34 -3.42
N ALA A 153 -15.37 5.66 -2.13
CA ALA A 153 -14.56 6.78 -1.62
C ALA A 153 -13.07 6.72 -1.96
N ILE A 154 -12.48 5.51 -1.99
CA ILE A 154 -11.07 5.35 -2.37
C ILE A 154 -10.89 5.67 -3.86
N ALA A 155 -11.74 5.15 -4.73
CA ALA A 155 -11.68 5.40 -6.17
C ALA A 155 -11.94 6.87 -6.51
N GLU A 156 -12.91 7.50 -5.84
CA GLU A 156 -13.20 8.93 -5.98
C GLU A 156 -11.98 9.79 -5.59
N HIS A 157 -11.34 9.47 -4.46
CA HIS A 157 -10.12 10.18 -4.04
C HIS A 157 -8.96 10.00 -5.03
N LEU A 158 -8.79 8.80 -5.63
CA LEU A 158 -7.78 8.60 -6.68
C LEU A 158 -8.12 9.42 -7.94
N ASN A 159 -9.40 9.53 -8.31
CA ASN A 159 -9.84 10.39 -9.41
C ASN A 159 -9.54 11.87 -9.14
N GLU A 160 -9.79 12.35 -7.91
CA GLU A 160 -9.46 13.73 -7.49
C GLU A 160 -7.96 14.01 -7.64
N ARG A 161 -7.11 13.08 -7.19
CA ARG A 161 -5.65 13.22 -7.32
C ARG A 161 -5.16 13.21 -8.77
N LEU A 162 -5.93 12.62 -9.69
CA LEU A 162 -5.63 12.53 -11.12
C LEU A 162 -6.39 13.56 -11.96
N ALA A 163 -7.19 14.44 -11.35
CA ALA A 163 -8.11 15.32 -12.08
C ALA A 163 -7.40 16.27 -13.07
N ALA A 164 -6.16 16.66 -12.80
CA ALA A 164 -5.35 17.50 -13.69
C ALA A 164 -4.58 16.71 -14.77
N ASP A 165 -4.63 15.38 -14.73
CA ASP A 165 -3.93 14.52 -15.69
C ASP A 165 -4.84 14.27 -16.91
N PRO A 166 -4.45 14.68 -18.13
CA PRO A 166 -5.27 14.49 -19.34
C PRO A 166 -5.39 13.02 -19.76
N SER A 167 -4.51 12.16 -19.26
CA SER A 167 -4.51 10.72 -19.51
C SER A 167 -4.30 9.97 -18.20
N PRO A 168 -5.31 9.95 -17.29
CA PRO A 168 -5.13 9.43 -15.95
C PRO A 168 -4.83 7.93 -15.95
N VAL A 169 -3.73 7.55 -15.27
CA VAL A 169 -3.29 6.17 -15.13
C VAL A 169 -3.05 5.86 -13.66
N VAL A 170 -3.56 4.72 -13.23
CA VAL A 170 -3.23 4.06 -11.95
C VAL A 170 -2.36 2.85 -12.25
N VAL A 171 -1.14 2.83 -11.72
CA VAL A 171 -0.24 1.67 -11.74
C VAL A 171 -0.50 0.86 -10.48
N ASN A 172 -1.07 -0.32 -10.64
CA ASN A 172 -1.38 -1.20 -9.52
C ASN A 172 -0.14 -2.01 -9.12
N LEU A 173 0.44 -1.65 -7.98
CA LEU A 173 1.47 -2.38 -7.26
C LEU A 173 0.94 -2.95 -5.95
N ALA A 174 -0.37 -2.86 -5.69
CA ALA A 174 -1.01 -3.45 -4.53
C ALA A 174 -1.37 -4.94 -4.76
N SER A 175 -1.70 -5.64 -3.69
CA SER A 175 -2.30 -6.98 -3.79
C SER A 175 -3.75 -6.87 -4.27
N GLN A 176 -4.29 -7.96 -4.81
CA GLN A 176 -5.70 -8.03 -5.22
C GLN A 176 -6.64 -7.70 -4.06
N GLU A 177 -6.32 -8.15 -2.84
CA GLU A 177 -7.09 -7.83 -1.64
C GLU A 177 -7.26 -6.32 -1.45
N TYR A 178 -6.15 -5.58 -1.52
CA TYR A 178 -6.19 -4.13 -1.30
C TYR A 178 -6.74 -3.38 -2.51
N PHE A 179 -6.29 -3.74 -3.72
CA PHE A 179 -6.72 -3.02 -4.93
C PHE A 179 -8.21 -3.15 -5.20
N LYS A 180 -8.85 -4.27 -4.84
CA LYS A 180 -10.30 -4.47 -4.94
C LYS A 180 -11.12 -3.34 -4.28
N ALA A 181 -10.58 -2.66 -3.26
CA ALA A 181 -11.24 -1.52 -2.64
C ALA A 181 -11.20 -0.25 -3.50
N ALA A 182 -10.23 -0.15 -4.42
CA ALA A 182 -10.08 0.96 -5.36
C ALA A 182 -10.61 0.63 -6.77
N ASP A 183 -10.69 -0.66 -7.11
CA ASP A 183 -11.20 -1.16 -8.39
C ASP A 183 -12.74 -1.11 -8.40
N ARG A 184 -13.24 0.08 -8.65
CA ARG A 184 -14.68 0.40 -8.62
C ARG A 184 -15.12 1.01 -9.96
N PRO A 185 -16.38 0.84 -10.37
CA PRO A 185 -16.88 1.42 -11.62
C PRO A 185 -16.71 2.94 -11.74
N VAL A 186 -16.58 3.65 -10.60
CA VAL A 186 -16.36 5.11 -10.57
C VAL A 186 -14.91 5.50 -10.82
N LEU A 187 -13.94 4.56 -10.78
CA LEU A 187 -12.55 4.84 -11.10
C LEU A 187 -12.41 5.13 -12.60
N LYS A 188 -12.04 6.37 -12.93
CA LYS A 188 -11.94 6.86 -14.32
C LYS A 188 -10.59 6.59 -14.97
N ALA A 189 -9.57 6.36 -14.16
CA ALA A 189 -8.21 6.14 -14.63
C ALA A 189 -8.08 4.77 -15.30
N ARG A 190 -7.25 4.70 -16.34
CA ARG A 190 -6.77 3.43 -16.87
C ARG A 190 -5.93 2.73 -15.81
N VAL A 191 -6.18 1.47 -15.54
CA VAL A 191 -5.40 0.66 -14.60
C VAL A 191 -4.35 -0.16 -15.35
N ILE A 192 -3.12 -0.17 -14.86
CA ILE A 192 -2.04 -1.05 -15.33
C ILE A 192 -1.60 -1.93 -14.16
N ASP A 193 -1.85 -3.23 -14.27
CA ASP A 193 -1.36 -4.21 -13.31
C ASP A 193 0.11 -4.55 -13.58
N CYS A 194 0.99 -4.35 -12.60
CA CYS A 194 2.37 -4.83 -12.66
C CYS A 194 2.49 -6.18 -11.95
N VAL A 195 2.90 -7.19 -12.70
CA VAL A 195 3.04 -8.58 -12.25
C VAL A 195 4.52 -8.96 -12.25
N PHE A 196 4.98 -9.58 -11.16
CA PHE A 196 6.36 -9.99 -10.98
C PHE A 196 6.42 -11.51 -10.82
N GLU A 197 7.11 -12.18 -11.73
CA GLU A 197 7.20 -13.64 -11.82
C GLU A 197 8.66 -14.11 -11.71
N GLU A 198 8.84 -15.21 -10.96
CA GLU A 198 10.12 -15.89 -10.77
C GLU A 198 10.15 -17.18 -11.58
N TRP A 199 11.28 -17.46 -12.22
CA TRP A 199 11.52 -18.79 -12.77
C TRP A 199 11.65 -19.82 -11.65
N ARG A 200 10.95 -20.93 -11.78
CA ARG A 200 11.09 -22.09 -10.90
C ARG A 200 11.28 -23.34 -11.72
N SER A 201 12.45 -23.96 -11.55
CA SER A 201 12.73 -25.27 -12.12
C SER A 201 11.90 -26.34 -11.42
N ASP A 202 11.37 -27.27 -12.17
CA ASP A 202 10.73 -28.48 -11.68
C ASP A 202 11.12 -29.67 -12.57
N LYS A 203 10.63 -30.87 -12.24
CA LYS A 203 10.94 -32.10 -12.99
C LYS A 203 10.49 -32.08 -14.46
N SER A 204 9.61 -31.15 -14.83
CA SER A 204 9.08 -30.95 -16.19
C SER A 204 9.79 -29.85 -16.99
N GLY A 205 10.83 -29.20 -16.40
CA GLY A 205 11.64 -28.14 -17.06
C GLY A 205 11.58 -26.80 -16.39
N GLY A 206 10.46 -26.44 -15.77
CA GLY A 206 10.29 -25.20 -15.03
C GLY A 206 9.28 -24.23 -15.64
N GLN A 207 8.85 -23.28 -14.84
CA GLN A 207 7.86 -22.25 -15.23
C GLN A 207 8.02 -20.96 -14.44
N TYR A 208 7.52 -19.86 -14.98
CA TYR A 208 7.38 -18.60 -14.26
C TYR A 208 6.17 -18.63 -13.33
N LYS A 209 6.37 -18.23 -12.06
CA LYS A 209 5.33 -18.17 -11.02
C LYS A 209 5.47 -16.93 -10.18
N ILE A 210 4.35 -16.41 -9.70
CA ILE A 210 4.35 -15.36 -8.66
C ILE A 210 4.73 -15.99 -7.32
N ILE A 211 5.85 -15.54 -6.74
CA ILE A 211 6.27 -15.92 -5.41
C ILE A 211 6.01 -14.73 -4.48
N SER A 212 5.15 -14.94 -3.48
CA SER A 212 4.53 -13.86 -2.69
C SER A 212 5.54 -12.84 -2.15
N PHE A 213 6.59 -13.27 -1.46
CA PHE A 213 7.54 -12.34 -0.84
C PHE A 213 8.43 -11.63 -1.87
N PHE A 214 8.87 -12.32 -2.95
CA PHE A 214 9.59 -11.68 -4.05
C PHE A 214 8.73 -10.64 -4.78
N ALA A 215 7.48 -11.00 -5.07
CA ALA A 215 6.55 -10.08 -5.72
C ALA A 215 6.24 -8.85 -4.86
N LYS A 216 6.13 -8.99 -3.53
CA LYS A 216 5.99 -7.86 -2.61
C LYS A 216 7.20 -6.93 -2.68
N ARG A 217 8.41 -7.49 -2.57
CA ARG A 217 9.66 -6.73 -2.66
C ARG A 217 9.77 -6.01 -4.02
N ALA A 218 9.50 -6.71 -5.13
CA ALA A 218 9.55 -6.16 -6.48
C ALA A 218 8.58 -4.98 -6.69
N ARG A 219 7.39 -5.01 -6.06
CA ARG A 219 6.45 -3.88 -6.07
C ARG A 219 7.03 -2.65 -5.39
N GLY A 220 7.73 -2.84 -4.28
CA GLY A 220 8.47 -1.76 -3.62
C GLY A 220 9.61 -1.21 -4.45
N LEU A 221 10.40 -2.09 -5.07
CA LEU A 221 11.47 -1.73 -6.01
C LEU A 221 10.94 -0.96 -7.23
N MET A 222 9.81 -1.38 -7.80
CA MET A 222 9.16 -0.66 -8.90
C MET A 222 8.70 0.73 -8.48
N ALA A 223 8.11 0.87 -7.27
CA ALA A 223 7.74 2.17 -6.75
C ALA A 223 8.98 3.07 -6.56
N ARG A 224 10.08 2.51 -6.02
CA ARG A 224 11.36 3.22 -5.89
C ARG A 224 11.92 3.65 -7.25
N HIS A 225 11.97 2.75 -8.22
CA HIS A 225 12.41 3.05 -9.58
C HIS A 225 11.58 4.19 -10.20
N ALA A 226 10.26 4.16 -10.00
CA ALA A 226 9.38 5.21 -10.48
C ALA A 226 9.68 6.57 -9.83
N ILE A 227 10.00 6.59 -8.54
CA ILE A 227 10.37 7.81 -7.80
C ILE A 227 11.71 8.34 -8.30
N GLU A 228 12.74 7.50 -8.38
CA GLU A 228 14.10 7.87 -8.78
C GLU A 228 14.15 8.40 -10.21
N GLN A 229 13.41 7.76 -11.11
CA GLN A 229 13.35 8.13 -12.53
C GLN A 229 12.23 9.14 -12.85
N ARG A 230 11.43 9.56 -11.85
CA ARG A 230 10.27 10.46 -12.01
C ARG A 230 9.34 10.01 -13.14
N ILE A 231 9.03 8.71 -13.18
CA ILE A 231 8.27 8.10 -14.28
C ILE A 231 6.83 8.61 -14.27
N ALA A 232 6.46 9.34 -15.32
CA ALA A 232 5.13 9.92 -15.48
C ALA A 232 4.30 9.27 -16.60
N THR A 233 4.88 8.33 -17.35
CA THR A 233 4.22 7.61 -18.46
C THR A 233 4.41 6.10 -18.32
N PRO A 234 3.43 5.28 -18.79
CA PRO A 234 3.52 3.82 -18.69
C PRO A 234 4.76 3.21 -19.33
N ASP A 235 5.23 3.77 -20.45
CA ASP A 235 6.41 3.23 -21.15
C ASP A 235 7.69 3.33 -20.34
N GLY A 236 7.77 4.29 -19.42
CA GLY A 236 8.88 4.41 -18.49
C GLY A 236 9.04 3.18 -17.59
N LEU A 237 7.93 2.53 -17.21
CA LEU A 237 7.94 1.32 -16.38
C LEU A 237 8.65 0.14 -17.03
N LYS A 238 8.59 0.04 -18.36
CA LYS A 238 9.19 -1.09 -19.11
C LYS A 238 10.72 -1.15 -19.01
N ARG A 239 11.37 -0.09 -18.51
CA ARG A 239 12.82 -0.03 -18.27
C ARG A 239 13.23 -0.53 -16.88
N PHE A 240 12.28 -1.01 -16.09
CA PHE A 240 12.57 -1.57 -14.77
C PHE A 240 13.42 -2.83 -14.89
N ASP A 241 14.57 -2.83 -14.21
CA ASP A 241 15.57 -3.92 -14.23
C ASP A 241 16.14 -4.27 -12.84
N ALA A 242 15.54 -3.71 -11.77
CA ALA A 242 16.03 -3.94 -10.42
C ALA A 242 16.01 -5.42 -10.03
N GLU A 243 17.09 -5.88 -9.38
CA GLU A 243 17.29 -7.26 -8.91
C GLU A 243 17.11 -8.31 -10.04
N GLY A 244 17.41 -7.97 -11.30
CA GLY A 244 17.36 -8.88 -12.42
C GLY A 244 15.98 -9.13 -13.02
N TYR A 245 14.96 -8.37 -12.62
CA TYR A 245 13.68 -8.36 -13.33
C TYR A 245 13.82 -7.66 -14.69
N ALA A 246 13.12 -8.18 -15.68
CA ALA A 246 13.01 -7.54 -16.97
C ALA A 246 11.56 -7.59 -17.48
N PHE A 247 11.15 -6.54 -18.19
CA PHE A 247 9.85 -6.49 -18.84
C PHE A 247 9.76 -7.58 -19.93
N ASP A 248 8.73 -8.41 -19.89
CA ASP A 248 8.48 -9.44 -20.89
C ASP A 248 7.28 -9.05 -21.76
N ALA A 249 7.58 -8.54 -22.95
CA ALA A 249 6.58 -8.10 -23.92
C ALA A 249 5.71 -9.26 -24.45
N THR A 250 6.22 -10.50 -24.44
CA THR A 250 5.53 -11.66 -25.03
C THR A 250 4.31 -12.11 -24.23
N VAL A 251 4.29 -11.79 -22.92
CA VAL A 251 3.22 -12.17 -21.99
C VAL A 251 2.54 -10.95 -21.36
N SER A 252 2.95 -9.77 -21.75
CA SER A 252 2.34 -8.50 -21.33
C SER A 252 1.22 -8.09 -22.27
N SER A 253 0.32 -7.26 -21.78
CA SER A 253 -0.71 -6.61 -22.57
C SER A 253 -0.71 -5.10 -22.30
N ARG A 254 -1.64 -4.38 -22.95
CA ARG A 254 -1.81 -2.95 -22.75
C ARG A 254 -1.99 -2.58 -21.26
N ASP A 255 -2.76 -3.37 -20.52
CA ASP A 255 -3.16 -3.06 -19.15
C ASP A 255 -2.58 -4.05 -18.11
N ARG A 256 -1.65 -4.93 -18.53
CA ARG A 256 -0.96 -5.88 -17.67
C ARG A 256 0.51 -5.97 -18.09
N PHE A 257 1.41 -5.43 -17.27
CA PHE A 257 2.84 -5.46 -17.48
C PHE A 257 3.46 -6.57 -16.63
N VAL A 258 4.14 -7.52 -17.29
CA VAL A 258 4.77 -8.66 -16.64
C VAL A 258 6.27 -8.46 -16.65
N PHE A 259 6.85 -8.56 -15.46
CA PHE A 259 8.29 -8.51 -15.24
C PHE A 259 8.75 -9.87 -14.75
N ARG A 260 9.74 -10.45 -15.42
CA ARG A 260 10.23 -11.78 -15.12
C ARG A 260 11.67 -11.74 -14.68
N ARG A 261 11.98 -12.60 -13.71
CA ARG A 261 13.33 -12.81 -13.24
C ARG A 261 13.65 -14.29 -13.27
N ARG A 262 14.85 -14.61 -13.77
CA ARG A 262 15.45 -15.91 -13.62
C ARG A 262 16.67 -15.75 -12.72
N SER A 263 16.51 -16.08 -11.45
CA SER A 263 17.65 -16.27 -10.57
C SER A 263 18.15 -17.69 -10.78
N ASP A 264 19.29 -17.85 -11.42
CA ASP A 264 20.04 -19.08 -11.36
C ASP A 264 20.50 -19.20 -9.90
N ALA A 265 19.88 -20.15 -9.16
CA ALA A 265 20.18 -20.44 -7.78
C ALA A 265 21.52 -21.17 -7.68
#